data_1a61c38b8365ef87a2b0b5e31e40fdb1
#
_entry.id   1a61c38b8365ef87a2b0b5e31e40fdb1
#
_cell.length_a   1.000
_cell.length_b   1.000
_cell.length_c   1.000
_cell.angle_alpha   90.00
_cell.angle_beta   90.00
_cell.angle_gamma   90.00
#
_symmetry.space_group_name_H-M   'P 1'
#
loop_
_entity.id
_entity.type
_entity.pdbx_description
1 polymer ?
#
loop_
_entity_poly.entity_id
_entity_poly.type
_entity_poly.pdbx_seq_one_letter_code
_entity_poly.pdbx_strand_id
1 'polypeptide(L)'
;MMHLLASEGGWQEFTLGGAEWFWLVFSAATAVLAVLVGFVLMRGVLAADQGTPKMIEIAKAIQEGAQAYLKRQFKTIGMILIPLAVVVFFTATRVTKPGGETALSFGQSGVFRTLAFLAGCLMSGLTGFIGMTLATRGNVRTAAAARNGSLPAALKVAFRTGGVAGMFTVGLGLFGATIIIMLFQNTSSAILIGFGFGGSLLALFLRVGGGIFTKAADVGADLVGKVEAGIPEDDPRNPATIADNVGDNVGDCAGMAADLFESYEVTLVASIILGVAAFHSIYPDDPKKWALGLIFPLIARAVGVLASIVGVFAVRATDKDKSAMAPINRGFLTAGVLTVIGTLLVALFYVGNDPGTISNVGWRVFGAVVVGLVLAQVASRLTEYFTSTENAPVREIAEAARTGPATTVLSGISSGLESSVWAIIAIAGALGIAIGLGAGNLQFSLYLVALTGMGMLATTGVVVSEDTFGPVADNAAGIAEMSGEFSGEPARIMVSLDAVGNTTKAVTKGFAIGSAVIAAVALFASFIETIGSELNIGKTGTALFRAA
;
A
#
# COMPACT_ATOMS: atom_id res chain seq x y z
N MET A 1 28.18 15.31 23.08
CA MET A 1 27.92 14.68 21.81
C MET A 1 27.55 13.17 21.94
N MET A 2 28.19 12.43 22.84
CA MET A 2 27.86 11.01 23.10
C MET A 2 26.50 10.80 23.85
N HIS A 3 26.02 11.80 24.61
CA HIS A 3 24.70 11.77 25.27
C HIS A 3 23.52 12.04 24.31
N LEU A 4 23.76 12.69 23.17
CA LEU A 4 22.74 12.99 22.16
C LEU A 4 22.35 11.77 21.30
N LEU A 5 23.16 10.71 21.33
CA LEU A 5 22.86 9.43 20.67
C LEU A 5 22.26 8.40 21.66
N ALA A 6 21.97 8.79 22.90
CA ALA A 6 21.71 7.86 23.99
C ALA A 6 20.23 7.70 24.37
N SER A 7 19.31 8.44 23.80
CA SER A 7 17.88 8.26 24.08
C SER A 7 17.03 8.58 22.86
N GLU A 8 16.53 7.58 22.20
CA GLU A 8 15.38 7.71 21.30
C GLU A 8 14.13 7.54 22.17
N GLY A 9 13.22 8.55 22.21
CA GLY A 9 11.99 8.57 22.97
C GLY A 9 11.13 7.34 22.75
N GLY A 10 11.45 6.33 23.49
CA GLY A 10 10.81 5.03 23.35
C GLY A 10 9.74 4.77 24.40
N TRP A 11 9.64 5.60 25.43
CA TRP A 11 8.61 5.45 26.44
C TRP A 11 7.44 6.41 26.15
N GLN A 12 6.27 5.85 26.02
CA GLN A 12 5.02 6.63 25.94
C GLN A 12 4.17 6.35 27.16
N GLU A 13 3.73 7.40 27.85
CA GLU A 13 2.91 7.27 29.04
C GLU A 13 1.45 7.14 28.64
N PHE A 14 0.89 5.96 28.85
CA PHE A 14 -0.54 5.67 28.70
C PHE A 14 -0.89 4.39 29.48
N THR A 15 -2.17 4.18 29.70
CA THR A 15 -2.69 2.96 30.36
C THR A 15 -3.66 2.25 29.45
N LEU A 16 -3.49 0.93 29.32
CA LEU A 16 -4.42 0.08 28.58
C LEU A 16 -5.44 -0.52 29.56
N GLY A 17 -6.68 -0.06 29.47
CA GLY A 17 -7.82 -0.64 30.18
C GLY A 17 -8.46 -1.80 29.41
N GLY A 18 -9.60 -2.28 29.91
CA GLY A 18 -10.34 -3.38 29.26
C GLY A 18 -10.85 -3.02 27.86
N ALA A 19 -11.22 -1.77 27.61
CA ALA A 19 -11.66 -1.31 26.29
C ALA A 19 -10.53 -1.30 25.26
N GLU A 20 -9.34 -0.83 25.63
CA GLU A 20 -8.16 -0.82 24.77
C GLU A 20 -7.72 -2.25 24.42
N TRP A 21 -7.71 -3.16 25.39
CA TRP A 21 -7.42 -4.57 25.16
C TRP A 21 -8.45 -5.24 24.24
N PHE A 22 -9.73 -4.93 24.39
CA PHE A 22 -10.77 -5.40 23.47
C PHE A 22 -10.49 -4.97 22.03
N TRP A 23 -10.13 -3.69 21.81
CA TRP A 23 -9.85 -3.18 20.49
C TRP A 23 -8.55 -3.72 19.89
N LEU A 24 -7.53 -3.97 20.69
CA LEU A 24 -6.30 -4.64 20.26
C LEU A 24 -6.60 -6.07 19.77
N VAL A 25 -7.36 -6.84 20.56
CA VAL A 25 -7.77 -8.20 20.18
C VAL A 25 -8.66 -8.18 18.93
N PHE A 26 -9.58 -7.22 18.83
CA PHE A 26 -10.42 -7.03 17.65
C PHE A 26 -9.56 -6.75 16.40
N SER A 27 -8.57 -5.87 16.50
CA SER A 27 -7.67 -5.54 15.39
C SER A 27 -6.83 -6.74 14.97
N ALA A 28 -6.27 -7.48 15.91
CA ALA A 28 -5.53 -8.71 15.65
C ALA A 28 -6.41 -9.79 15.00
N ALA A 29 -7.63 -9.99 15.50
CA ALA A 29 -8.59 -10.94 14.93
C ALA A 29 -9.00 -10.55 13.50
N THR A 30 -9.21 -9.26 13.25
CA THR A 30 -9.53 -8.74 11.92
C THR A 30 -8.37 -8.96 10.95
N ALA A 31 -7.13 -8.77 11.40
CA ALA A 31 -5.93 -9.02 10.61
C ALA A 31 -5.80 -10.51 10.22
N VAL A 32 -6.04 -11.41 11.18
CA VAL A 32 -6.07 -12.86 10.92
C VAL A 32 -7.19 -13.22 9.95
N LEU A 33 -8.38 -12.61 10.11
CA LEU A 33 -9.50 -12.81 9.18
C LEU A 33 -9.12 -12.43 7.74
N ALA A 34 -8.42 -11.30 7.55
CA ALA A 34 -7.94 -10.91 6.22
C ALA A 34 -7.03 -11.98 5.59
N VAL A 35 -6.06 -12.49 6.35
CA VAL A 35 -5.16 -13.56 5.89
C VAL A 35 -5.95 -14.83 5.53
N LEU A 36 -6.92 -15.21 6.35
CA LEU A 36 -7.78 -16.37 6.07
C LEU A 36 -8.62 -16.17 4.80
N VAL A 37 -9.18 -14.97 4.59
CA VAL A 37 -9.87 -14.61 3.34
C VAL A 37 -8.92 -14.69 2.15
N GLY A 38 -7.67 -14.21 2.29
CA GLY A 38 -6.62 -14.37 1.29
C GLY A 38 -6.41 -15.84 0.90
N PHE A 39 -6.32 -16.75 1.87
CA PHE A 39 -6.22 -18.19 1.59
C PHE A 39 -7.46 -18.76 0.88
N VAL A 40 -8.66 -18.31 1.23
CA VAL A 40 -9.90 -18.73 0.54
C VAL A 40 -9.90 -18.25 -0.91
N LEU A 41 -9.53 -16.99 -1.16
CA LEU A 41 -9.40 -16.44 -2.52
C LEU A 41 -8.36 -17.21 -3.32
N MET A 42 -7.19 -17.49 -2.74
CA MET A 42 -6.11 -18.25 -3.36
C MET A 42 -6.58 -19.64 -3.80
N ARG A 43 -7.28 -20.38 -2.95
CA ARG A 43 -7.86 -21.69 -3.30
C ARG A 43 -8.84 -21.56 -4.47
N GLY A 44 -9.67 -20.50 -4.46
CA GLY A 44 -10.64 -20.25 -5.53
C GLY A 44 -9.97 -19.97 -6.88
N VAL A 45 -8.87 -19.19 -6.89
CA VAL A 45 -8.08 -18.92 -8.10
C VAL A 45 -7.41 -20.20 -8.61
N LEU A 46 -6.74 -20.95 -7.73
CA LEU A 46 -6.01 -22.16 -8.11
C LEU A 46 -6.93 -23.28 -8.60
N ALA A 47 -8.21 -23.28 -8.23
CA ALA A 47 -9.20 -24.23 -8.72
C ALA A 47 -9.74 -23.90 -10.12
N ALA A 48 -9.45 -22.68 -10.66
CA ALA A 48 -9.89 -22.30 -12.00
C ALA A 48 -9.09 -23.04 -13.08
N ASP A 49 -9.72 -23.24 -14.24
CA ASP A 49 -9.13 -23.92 -15.40
C ASP A 49 -7.88 -23.18 -15.92
N GLN A 50 -6.90 -23.93 -16.41
CA GLN A 50 -5.65 -23.39 -16.98
C GLN A 50 -5.67 -23.31 -18.52
N GLY A 51 -6.73 -23.76 -19.15
CA GLY A 51 -6.89 -23.72 -20.60
C GLY A 51 -6.13 -24.84 -21.33
N THR A 52 -5.56 -24.51 -22.47
CA THR A 52 -4.94 -25.48 -23.37
C THR A 52 -3.51 -25.85 -22.97
N PRO A 53 -2.98 -27.00 -23.48
CA PRO A 53 -1.59 -27.35 -23.23
C PRO A 53 -0.58 -26.30 -23.66
N LYS A 54 -0.84 -25.56 -24.77
CA LYS A 54 0.02 -24.48 -25.25
C LYS A 54 0.03 -23.28 -24.31
N MET A 55 -1.14 -22.88 -23.80
CA MET A 55 -1.25 -21.82 -22.78
C MET A 55 -0.51 -22.19 -21.50
N ILE A 56 -0.62 -23.45 -21.07
CA ILE A 56 0.08 -23.99 -19.88
C ILE A 56 1.60 -23.98 -20.09
N GLU A 57 2.08 -24.33 -21.27
CA GLU A 57 3.52 -24.31 -21.60
C GLU A 57 4.10 -22.90 -21.49
N ILE A 58 3.43 -21.90 -22.09
CA ILE A 58 3.84 -20.49 -22.03
C ILE A 58 3.82 -20.00 -20.56
N ALA A 59 2.74 -20.27 -19.85
CA ALA A 59 2.61 -19.88 -18.43
C ALA A 59 3.70 -20.53 -17.56
N LYS A 60 4.11 -21.75 -17.87
CA LYS A 60 5.20 -22.44 -17.16
C LYS A 60 6.54 -21.74 -17.38
N ALA A 61 6.83 -21.31 -18.61
CA ALA A 61 8.04 -20.55 -18.91
C ALA A 61 8.09 -19.22 -18.12
N ILE A 62 6.96 -18.48 -18.06
CA ILE A 62 6.83 -17.27 -17.24
C ILE A 62 7.04 -17.59 -15.76
N GLN A 63 6.44 -18.68 -15.24
CA GLN A 63 6.60 -19.07 -13.83
C GLN A 63 8.05 -19.44 -13.49
N GLU A 64 8.75 -20.16 -14.37
CA GLU A 64 10.15 -20.52 -14.19
C GLU A 64 11.05 -19.28 -14.14
N GLY A 65 10.87 -18.33 -15.06
CA GLY A 65 11.58 -17.06 -15.07
C GLY A 65 11.34 -16.23 -13.81
N ALA A 66 10.08 -16.08 -13.42
CA ALA A 66 9.68 -15.35 -12.22
C ALA A 66 10.25 -15.97 -10.94
N GLN A 67 10.22 -17.30 -10.82
CA GLN A 67 10.81 -18.01 -9.67
C GLN A 67 12.34 -17.86 -9.62
N ALA A 68 13.02 -17.93 -10.77
CA ALA A 68 14.45 -17.74 -10.88
C ALA A 68 14.85 -16.33 -10.41
N TYR A 69 14.11 -15.31 -10.84
CA TYR A 69 14.31 -13.94 -10.40
C TYR A 69 14.12 -13.79 -8.89
N LEU A 70 12.99 -14.24 -8.33
CA LEU A 70 12.72 -14.13 -6.89
C LEU A 70 13.81 -14.83 -6.06
N LYS A 71 14.17 -16.03 -6.43
CA LYS A 71 15.21 -16.78 -5.73
C LYS A 71 16.53 -15.99 -5.69
N ARG A 72 16.91 -15.35 -6.80
CA ARG A 72 18.10 -14.52 -6.89
C ARG A 72 17.96 -13.27 -6.03
N GLN A 73 16.84 -12.56 -6.16
CA GLN A 73 16.59 -11.32 -5.43
C GLN A 73 16.56 -11.55 -3.91
N PHE A 74 15.76 -12.51 -3.42
CA PHE A 74 15.68 -12.80 -1.98
C PHE A 74 17.01 -13.29 -1.40
N LYS A 75 17.80 -14.05 -2.18
CA LYS A 75 19.15 -14.42 -1.75
C LYS A 75 20.04 -13.20 -1.58
N THR A 76 20.01 -12.26 -2.52
CA THR A 76 20.82 -11.03 -2.46
C THR A 76 20.36 -10.13 -1.31
N ILE A 77 19.04 -9.93 -1.16
CA ILE A 77 18.47 -9.17 -0.05
C ILE A 77 18.85 -9.81 1.29
N GLY A 78 18.73 -11.13 1.43
CA GLY A 78 19.10 -11.84 2.66
C GLY A 78 20.58 -11.62 3.06
N MET A 79 21.49 -11.57 2.08
CA MET A 79 22.91 -11.23 2.37
C MET A 79 23.09 -9.79 2.85
N ILE A 80 22.28 -8.84 2.34
CA ILE A 80 22.31 -7.43 2.74
C ILE A 80 21.65 -7.24 4.11
N LEU A 81 20.61 -7.99 4.41
CA LEU A 81 19.89 -7.88 5.69
C LEU A 81 20.72 -8.27 6.91
N ILE A 82 21.70 -9.17 6.76
CA ILE A 82 22.57 -9.58 7.87
C ILE A 82 23.37 -8.40 8.46
N PRO A 83 24.20 -7.67 7.68
CA PRO A 83 24.92 -6.52 8.22
C PRO A 83 23.96 -5.40 8.66
N LEU A 84 22.83 -5.21 7.99
CA LEU A 84 21.85 -4.20 8.40
C LEU A 84 21.18 -4.54 9.74
N ALA A 85 20.87 -5.81 10.00
CA ALA A 85 20.36 -6.23 11.30
C ALA A 85 21.36 -5.93 12.43
N VAL A 86 22.66 -6.10 12.16
CA VAL A 86 23.72 -5.72 13.10
C VAL A 86 23.74 -4.20 13.32
N VAL A 87 23.62 -3.40 12.26
CA VAL A 87 23.52 -1.93 12.37
C VAL A 87 22.29 -1.53 13.18
N VAL A 88 21.11 -2.10 12.90
CA VAL A 88 19.87 -1.83 13.64
C VAL A 88 20.04 -2.14 15.13
N PHE A 89 20.72 -3.24 15.48
CA PHE A 89 21.00 -3.56 16.87
C PHE A 89 21.85 -2.49 17.56
N PHE A 90 22.94 -2.01 16.91
CA PHE A 90 23.85 -1.03 17.50
C PHE A 90 23.33 0.41 17.45
N THR A 91 22.33 0.70 16.64
CA THR A 91 21.64 2.00 16.63
C THR A 91 20.50 2.09 17.66
N ALA A 92 20.16 1.00 18.33
CA ALA A 92 19.18 1.03 19.41
C ALA A 92 19.71 1.83 20.61
N THR A 93 18.79 2.32 21.42
CA THR A 93 19.11 3.12 22.60
C THR A 93 18.41 2.55 23.84
N ARG A 94 18.85 2.99 25.00
CA ARG A 94 18.16 2.66 26.25
C ARG A 94 16.82 3.42 26.31
N VAL A 95 15.74 2.73 26.64
CA VAL A 95 14.44 3.35 26.90
C VAL A 95 14.30 3.62 28.39
N THR A 96 14.07 4.87 28.78
CA THR A 96 13.93 5.31 30.16
C THR A 96 12.52 5.81 30.42
N LYS A 97 11.98 5.50 31.63
CA LYS A 97 10.72 6.06 32.12
C LYS A 97 10.91 7.49 32.61
N PRO A 98 9.83 8.29 32.72
CA PRO A 98 9.88 9.51 33.49
C PRO A 98 10.39 9.21 34.91
N GLY A 99 11.45 9.93 35.35
CA GLY A 99 12.12 9.66 36.63
C GLY A 99 13.43 8.87 36.53
N GLY A 100 13.86 8.47 35.31
CA GLY A 100 15.20 7.91 35.07
C GLY A 100 15.32 6.38 35.24
N GLU A 101 14.24 5.70 35.60
CA GLU A 101 14.23 4.24 35.66
C GLU A 101 14.34 3.61 34.25
N THR A 102 15.17 2.61 34.09
CA THR A 102 15.33 1.93 32.79
C THR A 102 14.16 0.99 32.52
N ALA A 103 13.38 1.27 31.47
CA ALA A 103 12.31 0.40 30.97
C ALA A 103 12.87 -0.72 30.09
N LEU A 104 13.78 -0.38 29.15
CA LEU A 104 14.53 -1.35 28.34
C LEU A 104 16.01 -0.97 28.38
N SER A 105 16.87 -1.93 28.71
CA SER A 105 18.31 -1.77 28.57
C SER A 105 18.72 -1.68 27.09
N PHE A 106 19.93 -1.19 26.79
CA PHE A 106 20.46 -1.17 25.44
C PHE A 106 20.34 -2.53 24.73
N GLY A 107 20.75 -3.62 25.41
CA GLY A 107 20.70 -4.95 24.84
C GLY A 107 19.27 -5.44 24.56
N GLN A 108 18.32 -5.17 25.47
CA GLN A 108 16.91 -5.53 25.27
C GLN A 108 16.28 -4.72 24.12
N SER A 109 16.50 -3.41 24.09
CA SER A 109 16.02 -2.54 23.01
C SER A 109 16.62 -2.97 21.68
N GLY A 110 17.94 -3.25 21.62
CA GLY A 110 18.62 -3.72 20.42
C GLY A 110 18.06 -5.04 19.90
N VAL A 111 17.88 -6.03 20.77
CA VAL A 111 17.31 -7.34 20.38
C VAL A 111 15.88 -7.19 19.87
N PHE A 112 15.00 -6.53 20.63
CA PHE A 112 13.59 -6.43 20.26
C PHE A 112 13.38 -5.60 18.99
N ARG A 113 14.13 -4.50 18.83
CA ARG A 113 14.07 -3.66 17.62
C ARG A 113 14.58 -4.42 16.39
N THR A 114 15.66 -5.21 16.53
CA THR A 114 16.18 -6.04 15.45
C THR A 114 15.21 -7.17 15.08
N LEU A 115 14.57 -7.81 16.05
CA LEU A 115 13.55 -8.82 15.77
C LEU A 115 12.34 -8.21 15.08
N ALA A 116 11.90 -7.03 15.49
CA ALA A 116 10.82 -6.30 14.83
C ALA A 116 11.21 -5.89 13.39
N PHE A 117 12.45 -5.43 13.18
CA PHE A 117 13.00 -5.15 11.85
C PHE A 117 12.95 -6.39 10.95
N LEU A 118 13.42 -7.54 11.43
CA LEU A 118 13.36 -8.78 10.66
C LEU A 118 11.92 -9.25 10.40
N ALA A 119 11.01 -9.04 11.37
CA ALA A 119 9.59 -9.33 11.18
C ALA A 119 8.95 -8.43 10.10
N GLY A 120 9.26 -7.13 10.09
CA GLY A 120 8.84 -6.20 9.03
C GLY A 120 9.35 -6.62 7.66
N CYS A 121 10.64 -6.96 7.54
CA CYS A 121 11.22 -7.51 6.32
C CYS A 121 10.49 -8.80 5.88
N LEU A 122 10.24 -9.71 6.79
CA LEU A 122 9.56 -10.97 6.49
C LEU A 122 8.14 -10.74 5.98
N MET A 123 7.36 -9.89 6.65
CA MET A 123 5.95 -9.63 6.28
C MET A 123 5.84 -8.91 4.94
N SER A 124 6.67 -7.89 4.69
CA SER A 124 6.77 -7.23 3.39
C SER A 124 7.18 -8.20 2.28
N GLY A 125 8.21 -9.02 2.55
CA GLY A 125 8.68 -10.05 1.62
C GLY A 125 7.63 -11.12 1.31
N LEU A 126 6.89 -11.58 2.32
CA LEU A 126 5.79 -12.54 2.13
C LEU A 126 4.67 -11.95 1.27
N THR A 127 4.34 -10.68 1.44
CA THR A 127 3.33 -10.02 0.63
C THR A 127 3.72 -10.02 -0.84
N GLY A 128 4.94 -9.60 -1.19
CA GLY A 128 5.45 -9.62 -2.55
C GLY A 128 5.60 -11.04 -3.11
N PHE A 129 6.12 -11.98 -2.32
CA PHE A 129 6.30 -13.38 -2.72
C PHE A 129 4.97 -14.08 -3.04
N ILE A 130 3.98 -13.95 -2.15
CA ILE A 130 2.66 -14.58 -2.33
C ILE A 130 1.93 -13.93 -3.49
N GLY A 131 1.94 -12.58 -3.57
CA GLY A 131 1.32 -11.82 -4.64
C GLY A 131 1.80 -12.28 -6.01
N MET A 132 3.13 -12.26 -6.23
CA MET A 132 3.71 -12.67 -7.51
C MET A 132 3.54 -14.18 -7.79
N THR A 133 3.74 -15.04 -6.80
CA THR A 133 3.60 -16.49 -6.98
C THR A 133 2.18 -16.85 -7.42
N LEU A 134 1.18 -16.12 -6.94
CA LEU A 134 -0.19 -16.34 -7.36
C LEU A 134 -0.51 -15.64 -8.67
N ALA A 135 0.02 -14.44 -8.92
CA ALA A 135 -0.16 -13.71 -10.17
C ALA A 135 0.26 -14.56 -11.38
N THR A 136 1.46 -15.13 -11.36
CA THR A 136 1.96 -16.01 -12.43
C THR A 136 1.07 -17.24 -12.67
N ARG A 137 0.32 -17.69 -11.67
CA ARG A 137 -0.67 -18.76 -11.82
C ARG A 137 -2.04 -18.23 -12.23
N GLY A 138 -2.36 -17.00 -11.86
CA GLY A 138 -3.59 -16.30 -12.21
C GLY A 138 -3.66 -15.93 -13.69
N ASN A 139 -2.52 -15.54 -14.27
CA ASN A 139 -2.41 -15.08 -15.67
C ASN A 139 -3.06 -16.10 -16.64
N VAL A 140 -2.60 -17.34 -16.65
CA VAL A 140 -3.12 -18.38 -17.53
C VAL A 140 -4.59 -18.71 -17.26
N ARG A 141 -5.02 -18.64 -16.00
CA ARG A 141 -6.41 -18.91 -15.61
C ARG A 141 -7.36 -17.79 -16.04
N THR A 142 -6.85 -16.56 -16.06
CA THR A 142 -7.57 -15.39 -16.59
C THR A 142 -7.74 -15.51 -18.10
N ALA A 143 -6.67 -15.86 -18.82
CA ALA A 143 -6.72 -16.13 -20.25
C ALA A 143 -7.70 -17.28 -20.57
N ALA A 144 -7.64 -18.40 -19.83
CA ALA A 144 -8.56 -19.51 -20.00
C ALA A 144 -10.03 -19.13 -19.77
N ALA A 145 -10.31 -18.31 -18.77
CA ALA A 145 -11.65 -17.82 -18.52
C ALA A 145 -12.15 -16.89 -19.65
N ALA A 146 -11.28 -16.03 -20.18
CA ALA A 146 -11.61 -15.17 -21.32
C ALA A 146 -11.85 -15.97 -22.62
N ARG A 147 -11.07 -17.06 -22.83
CA ARG A 147 -11.22 -17.96 -23.98
C ARG A 147 -12.64 -18.54 -24.08
N ASN A 148 -13.30 -18.74 -22.95
CA ASN A 148 -14.70 -19.18 -22.89
C ASN A 148 -15.73 -18.07 -23.22
N GLY A 149 -15.29 -16.87 -23.64
CA GLY A 149 -16.16 -15.75 -24.03
C GLY A 149 -16.84 -15.03 -22.87
N SER A 150 -16.30 -15.08 -21.65
CA SER A 150 -16.92 -14.49 -20.47
C SER A 150 -16.01 -13.44 -19.81
N LEU A 151 -16.27 -12.14 -20.06
CA LEU A 151 -15.63 -11.04 -19.34
C LEU A 151 -15.85 -11.13 -17.83
N PRO A 152 -17.07 -11.43 -17.30
CA PRO A 152 -17.26 -11.57 -15.86
C PRO A 152 -16.41 -12.67 -15.22
N ALA A 153 -16.22 -13.80 -15.91
CA ALA A 153 -15.40 -14.90 -15.42
C ALA A 153 -13.90 -14.53 -15.40
N ALA A 154 -13.40 -13.92 -16.46
CA ALA A 154 -12.01 -13.47 -16.57
C ALA A 154 -11.69 -12.38 -15.53
N LEU A 155 -12.52 -11.35 -15.39
CA LEU A 155 -12.39 -10.32 -14.35
C LEU A 155 -12.39 -10.93 -12.95
N LYS A 156 -13.29 -11.88 -12.68
CA LYS A 156 -13.35 -12.54 -11.37
C LYS A 156 -12.06 -13.26 -11.02
N VAL A 157 -11.44 -13.96 -11.96
CA VAL A 157 -10.17 -14.67 -11.73
C VAL A 157 -9.04 -13.67 -11.53
N ALA A 158 -8.89 -12.70 -12.44
CA ALA A 158 -7.83 -11.69 -12.38
C ALA A 158 -7.91 -10.85 -11.11
N PHE A 159 -9.08 -10.29 -10.78
CA PHE A 159 -9.24 -9.43 -9.60
C PHE A 159 -9.10 -10.21 -8.29
N ARG A 160 -9.56 -11.45 -8.22
CA ARG A 160 -9.35 -12.29 -7.03
C ARG A 160 -7.91 -12.71 -6.85
N THR A 161 -7.15 -12.85 -7.93
CA THR A 161 -5.70 -13.05 -7.86
C THR A 161 -5.05 -11.88 -7.14
N GLY A 162 -5.36 -10.65 -7.54
CA GLY A 162 -4.93 -9.46 -6.83
C GLY A 162 -5.46 -9.37 -5.38
N GLY A 163 -6.71 -9.81 -5.17
CA GLY A 163 -7.35 -9.84 -3.85
C GLY A 163 -6.55 -10.62 -2.80
N VAL A 164 -5.81 -11.64 -3.22
CA VAL A 164 -4.92 -12.37 -2.30
C VAL A 164 -3.78 -11.46 -1.83
N ALA A 165 -3.09 -10.80 -2.75
CA ALA A 165 -2.02 -9.85 -2.39
C ALA A 165 -2.56 -8.75 -1.47
N GLY A 166 -3.72 -8.16 -1.79
CA GLY A 166 -4.38 -7.16 -0.97
C GLY A 166 -4.70 -7.62 0.44
N MET A 167 -5.25 -8.82 0.60
CA MET A 167 -5.59 -9.37 1.92
C MET A 167 -4.35 -9.69 2.76
N PHE A 168 -3.27 -10.21 2.16
CA PHE A 168 -2.01 -10.42 2.85
C PHE A 168 -1.34 -9.10 3.25
N THR A 169 -1.36 -8.09 2.38
CA THR A 169 -0.81 -6.76 2.67
C THR A 169 -1.45 -6.16 3.92
N VAL A 170 -2.77 -6.01 3.93
CA VAL A 170 -3.46 -5.37 5.06
C VAL A 170 -3.51 -6.25 6.32
N GLY A 171 -3.58 -7.57 6.12
CA GLY A 171 -3.61 -8.52 7.24
C GLY A 171 -2.28 -8.61 7.97
N LEU A 172 -1.17 -8.82 7.25
CA LEU A 172 0.16 -8.93 7.87
C LEU A 172 0.59 -7.60 8.52
N GLY A 173 0.33 -6.47 7.84
CA GLY A 173 0.65 -5.17 8.36
C GLY A 173 -0.07 -4.86 9.68
N LEU A 174 -1.39 -4.95 9.70
CA LEU A 174 -2.18 -4.71 10.91
C LEU A 174 -1.81 -5.70 12.03
N PHE A 175 -1.57 -6.98 11.69
CA PHE A 175 -1.18 -8.00 12.66
C PHE A 175 0.14 -7.66 13.34
N GLY A 176 1.18 -7.34 12.56
CA GLY A 176 2.52 -7.05 13.08
C GLY A 176 2.51 -5.87 14.04
N ALA A 177 1.92 -4.73 13.64
CA ALA A 177 1.83 -3.55 14.48
C ALA A 177 1.03 -3.81 15.76
N THR A 178 -0.13 -4.49 15.64
CA THR A 178 -0.98 -4.79 16.81
C THR A 178 -0.27 -5.69 17.81
N ILE A 179 0.39 -6.75 17.37
CA ILE A 179 1.11 -7.68 18.27
C ILE A 179 2.27 -6.97 18.98
N ILE A 180 3.00 -6.10 18.29
CA ILE A 180 4.07 -5.32 18.92
C ILE A 180 3.51 -4.44 20.05
N ILE A 181 2.37 -3.78 19.84
CA ILE A 181 1.74 -2.98 20.90
C ILE A 181 1.28 -3.84 22.07
N MET A 182 0.66 -4.99 21.80
CA MET A 182 0.21 -5.91 22.86
C MET A 182 1.38 -6.42 23.71
N LEU A 183 2.54 -6.70 23.09
CA LEU A 183 3.71 -7.26 23.79
C LEU A 183 4.53 -6.18 24.53
N PHE A 184 4.69 -5.00 23.91
CA PHE A 184 5.64 -3.99 24.41
C PHE A 184 4.98 -2.77 25.04
N GLN A 185 3.65 -2.61 24.90
CA GLN A 185 2.86 -1.55 25.55
C GLN A 185 3.57 -0.16 25.48
N ASN A 186 3.88 0.43 26.64
CA ASN A 186 4.50 1.76 26.74
C ASN A 186 5.86 1.90 26.02
N THR A 187 6.52 0.78 25.67
CA THR A 187 7.78 0.78 24.90
C THR A 187 7.58 0.42 23.44
N SER A 188 6.34 0.22 23.00
CA SER A 188 5.99 -0.23 21.66
C SER A 188 6.49 0.69 20.54
N SER A 189 6.51 2.00 20.76
CA SER A 189 6.97 2.98 19.78
C SER A 189 8.44 2.75 19.37
N ALA A 190 9.33 2.47 20.33
CA ALA A 190 10.74 2.15 20.05
C ALA A 190 10.89 0.90 19.19
N ILE A 191 10.02 -0.08 19.37
CA ILE A 191 10.07 -1.36 18.66
C ILE A 191 9.38 -1.27 17.31
N LEU A 192 8.27 -0.53 17.20
CA LEU A 192 7.53 -0.29 15.95
C LEU A 192 8.38 0.41 14.89
N ILE A 193 9.28 1.32 15.29
CA ILE A 193 10.26 1.94 14.38
C ILE A 193 11.08 0.86 13.66
N GLY A 194 11.53 -0.17 14.38
CA GLY A 194 12.23 -1.30 13.77
C GLY A 194 11.35 -2.05 12.76
N PHE A 195 10.11 -2.33 13.11
CA PHE A 195 9.15 -3.02 12.24
C PHE A 195 8.86 -2.24 10.95
N GLY A 196 8.54 -0.95 11.07
CA GLY A 196 8.32 -0.07 9.92
C GLY A 196 9.56 0.03 9.03
N PHE A 197 10.76 0.22 9.62
CA PHE A 197 12.01 0.28 8.87
C PHE A 197 12.30 -1.03 8.11
N GLY A 198 12.01 -2.19 8.72
CA GLY A 198 12.15 -3.48 8.04
C GLY A 198 11.23 -3.63 6.84
N GLY A 199 9.96 -3.25 7.00
CA GLY A 199 8.98 -3.22 5.92
C GLY A 199 9.42 -2.33 4.76
N SER A 200 9.84 -1.09 5.07
CA SER A 200 10.30 -0.09 4.09
C SER A 200 11.56 -0.54 3.35
N LEU A 201 12.54 -1.04 4.06
CA LEU A 201 13.80 -1.46 3.44
C LEU A 201 13.59 -2.60 2.44
N LEU A 202 12.77 -3.59 2.80
CA LEU A 202 12.50 -4.69 1.89
C LEU A 202 11.66 -4.25 0.69
N ALA A 203 10.67 -3.37 0.91
CA ALA A 203 9.88 -2.76 -0.14
C ALA A 203 10.77 -2.00 -1.14
N LEU A 204 11.73 -1.21 -0.65
CA LEU A 204 12.71 -0.52 -1.49
C LEU A 204 13.45 -1.48 -2.42
N PHE A 205 13.99 -2.59 -1.90
CA PHE A 205 14.71 -3.56 -2.71
C PHE A 205 13.83 -4.29 -3.71
N LEU A 206 12.61 -4.66 -3.32
CA LEU A 206 11.66 -5.31 -4.22
C LEU A 206 11.18 -4.34 -5.31
N ARG A 207 10.85 -3.10 -4.93
CA ARG A 207 10.33 -2.09 -5.84
C ARG A 207 11.36 -1.60 -6.83
N VAL A 208 12.56 -1.24 -6.37
CA VAL A 208 13.63 -0.74 -7.25
C VAL A 208 14.19 -1.86 -8.12
N GLY A 209 14.51 -3.01 -7.52
CA GLY A 209 15.05 -4.16 -8.27
C GLY A 209 14.06 -4.71 -9.28
N GLY A 210 12.80 -4.88 -8.87
CA GLY A 210 11.70 -5.32 -9.74
C GLY A 210 11.44 -4.33 -10.87
N GLY A 211 11.34 -3.04 -10.55
CA GLY A 211 11.08 -1.99 -11.53
C GLY A 211 12.17 -1.84 -12.58
N ILE A 212 13.45 -1.96 -12.19
CA ILE A 212 14.58 -1.96 -13.14
C ILE A 212 14.46 -3.15 -14.08
N PHE A 213 14.21 -4.35 -13.55
CA PHE A 213 14.07 -5.55 -14.37
C PHE A 213 12.89 -5.44 -15.34
N THR A 214 11.71 -5.01 -14.85
CA THR A 214 10.51 -4.81 -15.68
C THR A 214 10.81 -3.87 -16.85
N LYS A 215 11.38 -2.70 -16.58
CA LYS A 215 11.62 -1.73 -17.65
C LYS A 215 12.73 -2.15 -18.61
N ALA A 216 13.73 -2.87 -18.14
CA ALA A 216 14.75 -3.42 -19.03
C ALA A 216 14.18 -4.52 -19.95
N ALA A 217 13.28 -5.36 -19.45
CA ALA A 217 12.62 -6.40 -20.22
C ALA A 217 11.64 -5.82 -21.25
N ASP A 218 10.74 -4.94 -20.81
CA ASP A 218 9.73 -4.24 -21.61
C ASP A 218 10.38 -3.47 -22.78
N VAL A 219 11.31 -2.55 -22.49
CA VAL A 219 12.01 -1.80 -23.53
C VAL A 219 12.84 -2.71 -24.46
N GLY A 220 13.46 -3.75 -23.91
CA GLY A 220 14.21 -4.75 -24.69
C GLY A 220 13.32 -5.54 -25.64
N ALA A 221 12.15 -5.98 -25.16
CA ALA A 221 11.15 -6.70 -25.98
C ALA A 221 10.60 -5.81 -27.11
N ASP A 222 10.29 -4.55 -26.79
CA ASP A 222 9.81 -3.58 -27.75
C ASP A 222 10.84 -3.27 -28.86
N LEU A 223 12.10 -3.08 -28.47
CA LEU A 223 13.16 -2.82 -29.46
C LEU A 223 13.35 -3.99 -30.41
N VAL A 224 13.44 -5.22 -29.91
CA VAL A 224 13.62 -6.41 -30.74
C VAL A 224 12.37 -6.70 -31.57
N GLY A 225 11.19 -6.66 -30.97
CA GLY A 225 9.93 -6.98 -31.64
C GLY A 225 9.49 -5.89 -32.61
N LYS A 226 9.12 -4.74 -32.08
CA LYS A 226 8.47 -3.67 -32.87
C LYS A 226 9.44 -2.93 -33.78
N VAL A 227 10.66 -2.63 -33.32
CA VAL A 227 11.61 -1.80 -34.08
C VAL A 227 12.46 -2.63 -35.04
N GLU A 228 13.10 -3.71 -34.56
CA GLU A 228 14.01 -4.53 -35.40
C GLU A 228 13.26 -5.53 -36.29
N ALA A 229 12.32 -6.29 -35.70
CA ALA A 229 11.65 -7.37 -36.41
C ALA A 229 10.32 -6.96 -37.07
N GLY A 230 9.71 -5.83 -36.66
CA GLY A 230 8.42 -5.37 -37.18
C GLY A 230 7.25 -6.32 -36.89
N ILE A 231 7.30 -7.00 -35.76
CA ILE A 231 6.29 -7.97 -35.30
C ILE A 231 5.48 -7.39 -34.14
N PRO A 232 4.27 -7.93 -33.84
CA PRO A 232 3.48 -7.54 -32.67
C PRO A 232 4.25 -7.67 -31.35
N GLU A 233 3.75 -7.03 -30.30
CA GLU A 233 4.39 -6.95 -28.98
C GLU A 233 4.65 -8.32 -28.37
N ASP A 234 3.60 -9.12 -28.24
CA ASP A 234 3.64 -10.46 -27.64
C ASP A 234 3.79 -11.59 -28.67
N ASP A 235 4.41 -11.30 -29.81
CA ASP A 235 4.64 -12.33 -30.84
C ASP A 235 5.57 -13.43 -30.32
N PRO A 236 5.22 -14.72 -30.44
CA PRO A 236 6.03 -15.83 -29.95
C PRO A 236 7.41 -15.95 -30.62
N ARG A 237 7.64 -15.24 -31.72
CA ARG A 237 8.95 -15.14 -32.39
C ARG A 237 9.90 -14.18 -31.69
N ASN A 238 9.39 -13.28 -30.84
CA ASN A 238 10.22 -12.38 -30.07
C ASN A 238 10.80 -13.10 -28.84
N PRO A 239 12.14 -13.28 -28.75
CA PRO A 239 12.76 -14.03 -27.65
C PRO A 239 12.65 -13.31 -26.30
N ALA A 240 12.32 -12.03 -26.28
CA ALA A 240 12.22 -11.21 -25.06
C ALA A 240 10.82 -11.22 -24.44
N THR A 241 9.77 -11.67 -25.15
CA THR A 241 8.37 -11.62 -24.67
C THR A 241 8.17 -12.33 -23.33
N ILE A 242 8.80 -13.50 -23.13
CA ILE A 242 8.72 -14.18 -21.83
C ILE A 242 9.38 -13.37 -20.71
N ALA A 243 10.50 -12.70 -21.00
CA ALA A 243 11.18 -11.85 -20.00
C ALA A 243 10.35 -10.62 -19.64
N ASP A 244 9.64 -10.04 -20.58
CA ASP A 244 8.71 -8.94 -20.40
C ASP A 244 7.54 -9.36 -19.49
N ASN A 245 6.86 -10.44 -19.82
CA ASN A 245 5.81 -11.01 -18.98
C ASN A 245 6.29 -11.38 -17.56
N VAL A 246 7.54 -11.82 -17.40
CA VAL A 246 8.17 -12.00 -16.07
C VAL A 246 8.33 -10.66 -15.36
N GLY A 247 8.77 -9.64 -16.09
CA GLY A 247 8.98 -8.28 -15.59
C GLY A 247 7.75 -7.73 -14.91
N ASP A 248 6.60 -7.80 -15.54
CA ASP A 248 5.32 -7.31 -15.00
C ASP A 248 4.96 -7.99 -13.67
N ASN A 249 5.12 -9.32 -13.60
CA ASN A 249 4.87 -10.03 -12.35
C ASN A 249 5.84 -9.63 -11.23
N VAL A 250 7.09 -9.34 -11.55
CA VAL A 250 8.14 -8.97 -10.59
C VAL A 250 7.98 -7.53 -10.13
N GLY A 251 7.84 -6.59 -11.06
CA GLY A 251 7.82 -5.15 -10.76
C GLY A 251 6.50 -4.69 -10.17
N ASP A 252 5.41 -5.08 -10.82
CA ASP A 252 4.09 -4.57 -10.48
C ASP A 252 3.36 -5.47 -9.46
N CYS A 253 3.48 -6.81 -9.50
CA CYS A 253 2.85 -7.64 -8.47
C CYS A 253 3.66 -7.74 -7.18
N ALA A 254 4.97 -8.05 -7.27
CA ALA A 254 5.80 -8.18 -6.06
C ALA A 254 6.25 -6.82 -5.53
N GLY A 255 6.78 -5.96 -6.40
CA GLY A 255 7.34 -4.67 -6.03
C GLY A 255 6.31 -3.70 -5.49
N MET A 256 5.17 -3.52 -6.18
CA MET A 256 4.14 -2.59 -5.73
C MET A 256 3.35 -3.09 -4.53
N ALA A 257 3.10 -4.39 -4.40
CA ALA A 257 2.47 -4.92 -3.19
C ALA A 257 3.33 -4.66 -1.94
N ALA A 258 4.65 -4.78 -2.04
CA ALA A 258 5.58 -4.43 -0.97
C ALA A 258 5.63 -2.91 -0.70
N ASP A 259 5.57 -2.07 -1.72
CA ASP A 259 5.53 -0.60 -1.64
C ASP A 259 4.26 -0.12 -0.92
N LEU A 260 3.10 -0.68 -1.27
CA LEU A 260 1.85 -0.38 -0.58
C LEU A 260 1.82 -0.95 0.86
N PHE A 261 2.48 -2.08 1.12
CA PHE A 261 2.70 -2.56 2.49
C PHE A 261 3.52 -1.55 3.30
N GLU A 262 4.60 -1.01 2.73
CA GLU A 262 5.42 0.02 3.36
C GLU A 262 4.59 1.26 3.73
N SER A 263 3.89 1.85 2.75
CA SER A 263 3.07 3.03 2.99
C SER A 263 1.99 2.79 4.05
N TYR A 264 1.40 1.59 4.05
CA TYR A 264 0.41 1.16 5.03
C TYR A 264 0.99 1.10 6.44
N GLU A 265 2.16 0.49 6.61
CA GLU A 265 2.85 0.32 7.90
C GLU A 265 3.41 1.63 8.44
N VAL A 266 4.18 2.36 7.63
CA VAL A 266 4.83 3.61 8.04
C VAL A 266 3.80 4.64 8.51
N THR A 267 2.67 4.74 7.78
CA THR A 267 1.60 5.66 8.17
C THR A 267 0.94 5.24 9.49
N LEU A 268 0.78 3.93 9.71
CA LEU A 268 0.24 3.40 10.97
C LEU A 268 1.20 3.69 12.13
N VAL A 269 2.49 3.38 11.97
CA VAL A 269 3.53 3.63 12.98
C VAL A 269 3.61 5.12 13.33
N ALA A 270 3.64 6.00 12.33
CA ALA A 270 3.64 7.45 12.53
C ALA A 270 2.38 7.93 13.29
N SER A 271 1.21 7.42 12.92
CA SER A 271 -0.05 7.75 13.60
C SER A 271 -0.07 7.31 15.06
N ILE A 272 0.50 6.15 15.38
CA ILE A 272 0.61 5.64 16.75
C ILE A 272 1.54 6.52 17.58
N ILE A 273 2.71 6.89 17.04
CA ILE A 273 3.68 7.74 17.74
C ILE A 273 3.10 9.13 18.02
N LEU A 274 2.52 9.76 16.99
CA LEU A 274 1.94 11.10 17.10
C LEU A 274 0.66 11.13 17.95
N GLY A 275 -0.09 10.03 17.98
CA GLY A 275 -1.38 9.95 18.64
C GLY A 275 -1.31 10.16 20.14
N VAL A 276 -0.34 9.55 20.83
CA VAL A 276 -0.16 9.72 22.28
C VAL A 276 0.20 11.16 22.61
N ALA A 277 1.16 11.75 21.86
CA ALA A 277 1.56 13.14 22.06
C ALA A 277 0.40 14.13 21.79
N ALA A 278 -0.39 13.88 20.76
CA ALA A 278 -1.56 14.70 20.42
C ALA A 278 -2.61 14.65 21.54
N PHE A 279 -2.96 13.45 22.03
CA PHE A 279 -3.97 13.32 23.07
C PHE A 279 -3.48 13.81 24.44
N HIS A 280 -2.19 13.70 24.73
CA HIS A 280 -1.58 14.36 25.87
C HIS A 280 -1.74 15.90 25.81
N SER A 281 -1.53 16.50 24.64
CA SER A 281 -1.70 17.95 24.46
C SER A 281 -3.15 18.43 24.56
N ILE A 282 -4.11 17.54 24.22
CA ILE A 282 -5.55 17.84 24.29
C ILE A 282 -6.09 17.65 25.72
N TYR A 283 -5.66 16.58 26.39
CA TYR A 283 -6.13 16.16 27.71
C TYR A 283 -4.96 16.05 28.71
N PRO A 284 -4.26 17.15 29.06
CA PRO A 284 -3.05 17.11 29.89
C PRO A 284 -3.32 16.53 31.28
N ASP A 285 -4.54 16.72 31.81
CA ASP A 285 -4.92 16.29 33.15
C ASP A 285 -5.66 14.94 33.19
N ASP A 286 -5.83 14.25 32.04
CA ASP A 286 -6.54 12.97 31.96
C ASP A 286 -5.73 11.87 31.25
N PRO A 287 -4.80 11.20 31.96
CA PRO A 287 -3.95 10.14 31.38
C PRO A 287 -4.71 8.97 30.76
N LYS A 288 -5.98 8.75 31.18
CA LYS A 288 -6.80 7.66 30.63
C LYS A 288 -7.15 7.88 29.16
N LYS A 289 -7.15 9.14 28.69
CA LYS A 289 -7.47 9.49 27.30
C LYS A 289 -6.26 9.44 26.38
N TRP A 290 -5.04 9.35 26.90
CA TRP A 290 -3.84 9.36 26.04
C TRP A 290 -3.75 8.12 25.15
N ALA A 291 -4.23 6.97 25.64
CA ALA A 291 -4.30 5.73 24.84
C ALA A 291 -5.25 5.83 23.63
N LEU A 292 -6.24 6.74 23.65
CA LEU A 292 -7.18 6.89 22.52
C LEU A 292 -6.46 7.22 21.21
N GLY A 293 -5.41 8.07 21.28
CA GLY A 293 -4.63 8.46 20.11
C GLY A 293 -3.83 7.29 19.50
N LEU A 294 -3.38 6.36 20.34
CA LEU A 294 -2.66 5.15 19.90
C LEU A 294 -3.60 4.08 19.34
N ILE A 295 -4.74 3.86 19.99
CA ILE A 295 -5.66 2.76 19.65
C ILE A 295 -6.56 3.11 18.46
N PHE A 296 -6.99 4.38 18.32
CA PHE A 296 -7.85 4.80 17.20
C PHE A 296 -7.29 4.44 15.82
N PRO A 297 -6.00 4.67 15.50
CA PRO A 297 -5.40 4.24 14.23
C PRO A 297 -5.57 2.74 13.95
N LEU A 298 -5.40 1.88 14.96
CA LEU A 298 -5.55 0.43 14.82
C LEU A 298 -7.00 0.04 14.52
N ILE A 299 -7.96 0.65 15.21
CA ILE A 299 -9.38 0.39 14.96
C ILE A 299 -9.77 0.87 13.56
N ALA A 300 -9.33 2.08 13.16
CA ALA A 300 -9.59 2.62 11.84
C ALA A 300 -9.03 1.70 10.73
N ARG A 301 -7.84 1.13 10.95
CA ARG A 301 -7.27 0.11 10.06
C ARG A 301 -8.08 -1.17 10.04
N ALA A 302 -8.52 -1.68 11.19
CA ALA A 302 -9.36 -2.87 11.27
C ALA A 302 -10.68 -2.67 10.51
N VAL A 303 -11.32 -1.51 10.66
CA VAL A 303 -12.51 -1.11 9.88
C VAL A 303 -12.20 -1.12 8.37
N GLY A 304 -11.08 -0.52 7.95
CA GLY A 304 -10.64 -0.50 6.56
C GLY A 304 -10.38 -1.90 5.99
N VAL A 305 -9.83 -2.81 6.80
CA VAL A 305 -9.63 -4.22 6.42
C VAL A 305 -10.97 -4.92 6.18
N LEU A 306 -11.94 -4.78 7.09
CA LEU A 306 -13.29 -5.35 6.92
C LEU A 306 -13.99 -4.77 5.69
N ALA A 307 -13.89 -3.46 5.49
CA ALA A 307 -14.43 -2.78 4.32
C ALA A 307 -13.77 -3.27 3.03
N SER A 308 -12.46 -3.48 3.03
CA SER A 308 -11.70 -4.02 1.89
C SER A 308 -12.13 -5.46 1.56
N ILE A 309 -12.36 -6.31 2.55
CA ILE A 309 -12.88 -7.67 2.32
C ILE A 309 -14.20 -7.58 1.55
N VAL A 310 -15.15 -6.76 2.01
CA VAL A 310 -16.43 -6.57 1.33
C VAL A 310 -16.23 -5.98 -0.07
N GLY A 311 -15.35 -4.98 -0.22
CA GLY A 311 -15.03 -4.32 -1.47
C GLY A 311 -14.51 -5.29 -2.54
N VAL A 312 -13.58 -6.18 -2.17
CA VAL A 312 -13.04 -7.21 -3.08
C VAL A 312 -14.14 -8.15 -3.57
N PHE A 313 -15.06 -8.55 -2.72
CA PHE A 313 -16.20 -9.39 -3.12
C PHE A 313 -17.29 -8.63 -3.88
N ALA A 314 -17.35 -7.29 -3.75
CA ALA A 314 -18.28 -6.43 -4.49
C ALA A 314 -17.85 -6.21 -5.95
N VAL A 315 -16.58 -6.44 -6.30
CA VAL A 315 -16.11 -6.39 -7.69
C VAL A 315 -16.70 -7.57 -8.47
N ARG A 316 -17.80 -7.33 -9.14
CA ARG A 316 -18.52 -8.31 -9.96
C ARG A 316 -18.97 -7.63 -11.25
N ALA A 317 -18.50 -8.15 -12.39
CA ALA A 317 -19.03 -7.77 -13.67
C ALA A 317 -20.32 -8.55 -13.98
N THR A 318 -21.15 -7.96 -14.78
CA THR A 318 -22.33 -8.57 -15.39
C THR A 318 -22.16 -8.54 -16.91
N ASP A 319 -22.97 -9.30 -17.63
CA ASP A 319 -22.94 -9.32 -19.11
C ASP A 319 -23.32 -7.96 -19.74
N LYS A 320 -23.81 -7.00 -18.94
CA LYS A 320 -24.10 -5.64 -19.37
C LYS A 320 -22.91 -4.69 -19.27
N ASP A 321 -21.90 -5.05 -18.48
CA ASP A 321 -20.70 -4.24 -18.31
C ASP A 321 -19.80 -4.38 -19.54
N LYS A 322 -19.56 -3.26 -20.22
CA LYS A 322 -18.71 -3.22 -21.44
C LYS A 322 -17.21 -3.16 -21.10
N SER A 323 -16.85 -2.75 -19.89
CA SER A 323 -15.50 -2.58 -19.41
C SER A 323 -15.37 -3.12 -17.99
N ALA A 324 -14.20 -3.63 -17.63
CA ALA A 324 -13.90 -4.10 -16.29
C ALA A 324 -13.72 -2.96 -15.27
N MET A 325 -13.50 -1.71 -15.72
CA MET A 325 -13.26 -0.55 -14.85
C MET A 325 -14.45 -0.20 -13.95
N ALA A 326 -15.67 -0.24 -14.50
CA ALA A 326 -16.88 0.09 -13.73
C ALA A 326 -17.12 -0.85 -12.53
N PRO A 327 -17.03 -2.20 -12.66
CA PRO A 327 -17.05 -3.11 -11.51
C PRO A 327 -15.96 -2.85 -10.47
N ILE A 328 -14.72 -2.56 -10.90
CA ILE A 328 -13.60 -2.26 -10.01
C ILE A 328 -13.89 -1.00 -9.20
N ASN A 329 -14.30 0.08 -9.87
CA ASN A 329 -14.70 1.34 -9.22
C ASN A 329 -15.86 1.15 -8.22
N ARG A 330 -16.83 0.27 -8.51
CA ARG A 330 -17.92 -0.07 -7.56
C ARG A 330 -17.38 -0.73 -6.30
N GLY A 331 -16.44 -1.66 -6.43
CA GLY A 331 -15.77 -2.30 -5.29
C GLY A 331 -15.00 -1.31 -4.41
N PHE A 332 -14.24 -0.43 -5.04
CA PHE A 332 -13.48 0.62 -4.35
C PHE A 332 -14.41 1.61 -3.61
N LEU A 333 -15.47 2.08 -4.25
CA LEU A 333 -16.46 2.95 -3.64
C LEU A 333 -17.18 2.26 -2.46
N THR A 334 -17.55 0.98 -2.62
CA THR A 334 -18.18 0.20 -1.55
C THR A 334 -17.29 0.14 -0.31
N ALA A 335 -16.00 -0.17 -0.48
CA ALA A 335 -15.04 -0.16 0.62
C ALA A 335 -14.91 1.23 1.25
N GLY A 336 -14.86 2.29 0.43
CA GLY A 336 -14.80 3.67 0.90
C GLY A 336 -15.99 4.05 1.77
N VAL A 337 -17.21 3.79 1.30
CA VAL A 337 -18.44 4.09 2.05
C VAL A 337 -18.50 3.33 3.38
N LEU A 338 -18.17 2.04 3.38
CA LEU A 338 -18.14 1.24 4.62
C LEU A 338 -17.08 1.76 5.59
N THR A 339 -15.93 2.21 5.08
CA THR A 339 -14.89 2.83 5.91
C THR A 339 -15.38 4.15 6.53
N VAL A 340 -16.06 5.01 5.76
CA VAL A 340 -16.65 6.25 6.29
C VAL A 340 -17.62 5.96 7.42
N ILE A 341 -18.55 5.02 7.21
CA ILE A 341 -19.53 4.66 8.24
C ILE A 341 -18.85 4.08 9.48
N GLY A 342 -17.95 3.13 9.31
CA GLY A 342 -17.27 2.49 10.43
C GLY A 342 -16.37 3.44 11.21
N THR A 343 -15.60 4.29 10.54
CA THR A 343 -14.74 5.27 11.21
C THR A 343 -15.55 6.39 11.88
N LEU A 344 -16.71 6.78 11.34
CA LEU A 344 -17.64 7.70 12.01
C LEU A 344 -18.08 7.11 13.35
N LEU A 345 -18.53 5.87 13.36
CA LEU A 345 -18.96 5.21 14.60
C LEU A 345 -17.82 5.14 15.61
N VAL A 346 -16.63 4.73 15.19
CA VAL A 346 -15.45 4.66 16.08
C VAL A 346 -15.06 6.03 16.60
N ALA A 347 -15.00 7.05 15.75
CA ALA A 347 -14.61 8.41 16.15
C ALA A 347 -15.60 9.01 17.18
N LEU A 348 -16.91 8.78 17.00
CA LEU A 348 -17.92 9.34 17.89
C LEU A 348 -18.09 8.56 19.19
N PHE A 349 -18.02 7.21 19.15
CA PHE A 349 -18.30 6.38 20.32
C PHE A 349 -17.05 6.00 21.11
N TYR A 350 -15.88 5.90 20.47
CA TYR A 350 -14.64 5.55 21.15
C TYR A 350 -13.78 6.78 21.49
N VAL A 351 -13.54 7.68 20.52
CA VAL A 351 -12.79 8.91 20.78
C VAL A 351 -13.65 9.92 21.54
N GLY A 352 -14.90 10.09 21.10
CA GLY A 352 -15.84 11.01 21.74
C GLY A 352 -15.56 12.47 21.40
N ASN A 353 -16.36 13.36 22.01
CA ASN A 353 -16.27 14.80 21.83
C ASN A 353 -16.16 15.54 23.17
N ASP A 354 -15.63 14.87 24.19
CA ASP A 354 -15.42 15.47 25.50
C ASP A 354 -14.53 16.72 25.39
N PRO A 355 -14.88 17.79 26.12
CA PRO A 355 -14.11 19.02 26.08
C PRO A 355 -12.72 18.81 26.69
N GLY A 356 -11.70 19.13 25.91
CA GLY A 356 -10.30 19.25 26.33
C GLY A 356 -9.81 20.67 26.01
N THR A 357 -8.54 20.82 25.71
CA THR A 357 -7.99 22.08 25.17
C THR A 357 -8.58 22.40 23.77
N ILE A 358 -9.09 21.38 23.09
CA ILE A 358 -9.76 21.47 21.79
C ILE A 358 -11.14 20.80 21.89
N SER A 359 -12.14 21.41 21.27
CA SER A 359 -13.50 20.87 21.19
C SER A 359 -13.70 19.95 19.97
N ASN A 360 -14.68 19.04 20.09
CA ASN A 360 -15.12 18.17 18.99
C ASN A 360 -14.00 17.27 18.40
N VAL A 361 -13.19 16.68 19.28
CA VAL A 361 -12.02 15.87 18.88
C VAL A 361 -12.42 14.70 17.97
N GLY A 362 -13.48 13.97 18.30
CA GLY A 362 -13.98 12.86 17.48
C GLY A 362 -14.36 13.30 16.06
N TRP A 363 -15.05 14.43 15.89
CA TRP A 363 -15.40 14.97 14.57
C TRP A 363 -14.17 15.38 13.76
N ARG A 364 -13.14 15.94 14.40
CA ARG A 364 -11.89 16.35 13.74
C ARG A 364 -11.07 15.16 13.28
N VAL A 365 -10.98 14.13 14.13
CA VAL A 365 -10.33 12.85 13.82
C VAL A 365 -11.04 12.14 12.65
N PHE A 366 -12.38 12.06 12.71
CA PHE A 366 -13.18 11.55 11.60
C PHE A 366 -12.98 12.36 10.32
N GLY A 367 -13.02 13.69 10.41
CA GLY A 367 -12.80 14.60 9.29
C GLY A 367 -11.47 14.35 8.58
N ALA A 368 -10.38 14.13 9.33
CA ALA A 368 -9.07 13.84 8.77
C ALA A 368 -9.07 12.50 7.98
N VAL A 369 -9.69 11.46 8.51
CA VAL A 369 -9.83 10.18 7.79
C VAL A 369 -10.65 10.34 6.51
N VAL A 370 -11.75 11.09 6.56
CA VAL A 370 -12.58 11.37 5.38
C VAL A 370 -11.81 12.16 4.32
N VAL A 371 -11.03 13.17 4.72
CA VAL A 371 -10.17 13.93 3.79
C VAL A 371 -9.20 12.98 3.07
N GLY A 372 -8.61 12.02 3.77
CA GLY A 372 -7.75 11.01 3.17
C GLY A 372 -8.49 10.10 2.18
N LEU A 373 -9.68 9.62 2.54
CA LEU A 373 -10.53 8.81 1.64
C LEU A 373 -10.95 9.59 0.40
N VAL A 374 -11.30 10.88 0.55
CA VAL A 374 -11.62 11.76 -0.59
C VAL A 374 -10.40 11.95 -1.47
N LEU A 375 -9.21 12.17 -0.88
CA LEU A 375 -7.97 12.28 -1.63
C LEU A 375 -7.67 11.00 -2.42
N ALA A 376 -7.91 9.82 -1.84
CA ALA A 376 -7.78 8.54 -2.55
C ALA A 376 -8.67 8.47 -3.79
N GLN A 377 -9.95 8.87 -3.66
CA GLN A 377 -10.88 8.92 -4.79
C GLN A 377 -10.46 9.95 -5.84
N VAL A 378 -10.05 11.14 -5.41
CA VAL A 378 -9.58 12.20 -6.32
C VAL A 378 -8.34 11.74 -7.08
N ALA A 379 -7.34 11.17 -6.40
CA ALA A 379 -6.12 10.66 -7.03
C ALA A 379 -6.43 9.57 -8.06
N SER A 380 -7.30 8.61 -7.71
CA SER A 380 -7.71 7.53 -8.61
C SER A 380 -8.44 8.06 -9.84
N ARG A 381 -9.43 8.94 -9.65
CA ARG A 381 -10.20 9.51 -10.77
C ARG A 381 -9.37 10.43 -11.66
N LEU A 382 -8.48 11.20 -11.05
CA LEU A 382 -7.56 12.06 -11.79
C LEU A 382 -6.63 11.23 -12.69
N THR A 383 -6.03 10.18 -12.13
CA THR A 383 -5.15 9.31 -12.90
C THR A 383 -5.91 8.55 -13.98
N GLU A 384 -7.10 8.01 -13.67
CA GLU A 384 -7.99 7.37 -14.65
C GLU A 384 -8.31 8.33 -15.82
N TYR A 385 -8.58 9.60 -15.54
CA TYR A 385 -8.86 10.61 -16.56
C TYR A 385 -7.70 10.81 -17.53
N PHE A 386 -6.47 10.86 -17.01
CA PHE A 386 -5.27 11.08 -17.83
C PHE A 386 -4.73 9.81 -18.51
N THR A 387 -5.19 8.61 -18.14
CA THR A 387 -4.61 7.34 -18.61
C THR A 387 -5.58 6.40 -19.31
N SER A 388 -6.90 6.62 -19.18
CA SER A 388 -7.90 5.78 -19.84
C SER A 388 -8.07 6.13 -21.31
N THR A 389 -8.12 5.12 -22.16
CA THR A 389 -8.39 5.25 -23.60
C THR A 389 -9.76 5.84 -23.92
N GLU A 390 -10.66 5.87 -22.93
CA GLU A 390 -12.00 6.46 -23.08
C GLU A 390 -12.00 7.99 -22.93
N ASN A 391 -10.92 8.58 -22.40
CA ASN A 391 -10.83 9.99 -22.06
C ASN A 391 -10.04 10.83 -23.08
N ALA A 392 -10.24 12.15 -23.04
CA ALA A 392 -9.66 13.09 -23.99
C ALA A 392 -8.14 13.10 -24.02
N PRO A 393 -7.41 13.14 -22.87
CA PRO A 393 -5.94 13.24 -22.89
C PRO A 393 -5.27 12.13 -23.70
N VAL A 394 -5.72 10.88 -23.54
CA VAL A 394 -5.17 9.73 -24.28
C VAL A 394 -5.51 9.82 -25.77
N ARG A 395 -6.73 10.27 -26.11
CA ARG A 395 -7.13 10.47 -27.51
C ARG A 395 -6.33 11.56 -28.19
N GLU A 396 -6.02 12.65 -27.49
CA GLU A 396 -5.16 13.74 -28.00
C GLU A 396 -3.74 13.25 -28.29
N ILE A 397 -3.17 12.41 -27.40
CA ILE A 397 -1.87 11.77 -27.65
C ILE A 397 -1.94 10.85 -28.87
N ALA A 398 -3.02 10.07 -29.02
CA ALA A 398 -3.22 9.19 -30.17
C ALA A 398 -3.38 9.97 -31.48
N GLU A 399 -4.03 11.14 -31.47
CA GLU A 399 -4.09 12.03 -32.62
C GLU A 399 -2.73 12.66 -32.95
N ALA A 400 -1.98 13.08 -31.94
CA ALA A 400 -0.62 13.60 -32.11
C ALA A 400 0.31 12.56 -32.74
N ALA A 401 0.10 11.28 -32.45
CA ALA A 401 0.87 10.18 -33.03
C ALA A 401 0.77 10.08 -34.57
N ARG A 402 -0.32 10.59 -35.16
CA ARG A 402 -0.49 10.64 -36.61
C ARG A 402 0.49 11.60 -37.30
N THR A 403 1.02 12.58 -36.56
CA THR A 403 1.94 13.58 -37.09
C THR A 403 3.40 13.21 -36.88
N GLY A 404 3.69 12.19 -36.08
CA GLY A 404 5.00 11.59 -35.89
C GLY A 404 5.44 11.40 -34.44
N PRO A 405 6.62 10.75 -34.24
CA PRO A 405 7.09 10.40 -32.90
C PRO A 405 7.35 11.61 -31.99
N ALA A 406 7.89 12.70 -32.55
CA ALA A 406 8.22 13.91 -31.77
C ALA A 406 6.97 14.55 -31.14
N THR A 407 5.88 14.65 -31.88
CA THR A 407 4.60 15.18 -31.39
C THR A 407 3.94 14.26 -30.38
N THR A 408 4.06 12.95 -30.56
CA THR A 408 3.58 11.94 -29.58
C THR A 408 4.29 12.12 -28.25
N VAL A 409 5.62 12.18 -28.24
CA VAL A 409 6.43 12.37 -27.02
C VAL A 409 6.09 13.70 -26.34
N LEU A 410 6.00 14.78 -27.10
CA LEU A 410 5.68 16.11 -26.56
C LEU A 410 4.27 16.15 -25.94
N SER A 411 3.27 15.60 -26.63
CA SER A 411 1.90 15.52 -26.13
C SER A 411 1.81 14.67 -24.85
N GLY A 412 2.50 13.52 -24.81
CA GLY A 412 2.55 12.65 -23.64
C GLY A 412 3.22 13.33 -22.43
N ILE A 413 4.35 14.01 -22.62
CA ILE A 413 5.03 14.76 -21.56
C ILE A 413 4.13 15.89 -21.04
N SER A 414 3.48 16.66 -21.94
CA SER A 414 2.58 17.75 -21.56
C SER A 414 1.42 17.24 -20.72
N SER A 415 0.77 16.17 -21.14
CA SER A 415 -0.33 15.53 -20.39
C SER A 415 0.13 15.01 -19.03
N GLY A 416 1.32 14.39 -18.95
CA GLY A 416 1.90 13.92 -17.69
C GLY A 416 2.22 15.06 -16.71
N LEU A 417 2.76 16.16 -17.18
CA LEU A 417 3.02 17.35 -16.36
C LEU A 417 1.72 17.97 -15.84
N GLU A 418 0.70 18.08 -16.68
CA GLU A 418 -0.62 18.57 -16.26
C GLU A 418 -1.23 17.68 -15.16
N SER A 419 -1.20 16.37 -15.35
CA SER A 419 -1.65 15.39 -14.33
C SER A 419 -0.94 15.59 -12.98
N SER A 420 0.38 15.82 -13.03
CA SER A 420 1.20 16.02 -11.83
C SER A 420 0.82 17.30 -11.07
N VAL A 421 0.49 18.38 -11.75
CA VAL A 421 0.04 19.63 -11.13
C VAL A 421 -1.26 19.42 -10.35
N TRP A 422 -2.23 18.76 -10.95
CA TRP A 422 -3.51 18.48 -10.27
C TRP A 422 -3.33 17.56 -9.05
N ALA A 423 -2.44 16.57 -9.15
CA ALA A 423 -2.11 15.69 -8.03
C ALA A 423 -1.49 16.46 -6.85
N ILE A 424 -0.54 17.37 -7.13
CA ILE A 424 0.10 18.22 -6.11
C ILE A 424 -0.93 19.12 -5.43
N ILE A 425 -1.82 19.74 -6.21
CA ILE A 425 -2.89 20.60 -5.67
C ILE A 425 -3.81 19.80 -4.74
N ALA A 426 -4.21 18.59 -5.15
CA ALA A 426 -5.06 17.74 -4.32
C ALA A 426 -4.39 17.34 -3.00
N ILE A 427 -3.11 16.93 -3.04
CA ILE A 427 -2.34 16.58 -1.84
C ILE A 427 -2.16 17.78 -0.92
N ALA A 428 -1.75 18.94 -1.47
CA ALA A 428 -1.57 20.17 -0.68
C ALA A 428 -2.88 20.63 -0.05
N GLY A 429 -4.00 20.53 -0.78
CA GLY A 429 -5.33 20.83 -0.24
C GLY A 429 -5.72 19.90 0.92
N ALA A 430 -5.48 18.60 0.78
CA ALA A 430 -5.77 17.63 1.84
C ALA A 430 -4.93 17.89 3.09
N LEU A 431 -3.63 18.17 2.94
CA LEU A 431 -2.74 18.54 4.05
C LEU A 431 -3.19 19.86 4.72
N GLY A 432 -3.55 20.87 3.92
CA GLY A 432 -4.06 22.13 4.42
C GLY A 432 -5.34 21.97 5.25
N ILE A 433 -6.29 21.14 4.81
CA ILE A 433 -7.51 20.83 5.56
C ILE A 433 -7.17 20.10 6.87
N ALA A 434 -6.28 19.07 6.82
CA ALA A 434 -5.87 18.33 8.00
C ALA A 434 -5.24 19.25 9.07
N ILE A 435 -4.35 20.16 8.66
CA ILE A 435 -3.73 21.16 9.54
C ILE A 435 -4.81 22.11 10.12
N GLY A 436 -5.74 22.58 9.30
CA GLY A 436 -6.84 23.44 9.73
C GLY A 436 -7.76 22.77 10.76
N LEU A 437 -8.01 21.48 10.62
CA LEU A 437 -8.76 20.68 11.61
C LEU A 437 -8.04 20.61 12.97
N GLY A 438 -6.74 20.83 13.04
CA GLY A 438 -5.96 20.83 14.28
C GLY A 438 -6.16 22.04 15.18
N ALA A 439 -6.94 23.05 14.75
CA ALA A 439 -7.34 24.22 15.55
C ALA A 439 -6.17 24.98 16.20
N GLY A 440 -5.03 25.06 15.55
CA GLY A 440 -3.83 25.74 16.04
C GLY A 440 -2.98 24.93 17.02
N ASN A 441 -3.38 23.71 17.39
CA ASN A 441 -2.53 22.79 18.15
C ASN A 441 -1.64 22.00 17.18
N LEU A 442 -0.33 22.20 17.29
CA LEU A 442 0.63 21.60 16.36
C LEU A 442 0.65 20.08 16.43
N GLN A 443 0.75 19.50 17.63
CA GLN A 443 0.82 18.05 17.83
C GLN A 443 -0.44 17.36 17.31
N PHE A 444 -1.60 17.94 17.58
CA PHE A 444 -2.86 17.43 17.04
C PHE A 444 -2.94 17.59 15.51
N SER A 445 -2.47 18.71 14.94
CA SER A 445 -2.40 18.90 13.48
C SER A 445 -1.54 17.82 12.80
N LEU A 446 -0.37 17.52 13.35
CA LEU A 446 0.52 16.48 12.82
C LEU A 446 -0.11 15.09 12.91
N TYR A 447 -0.80 14.79 14.00
CA TYR A 447 -1.58 13.57 14.15
C TYR A 447 -2.69 13.48 13.09
N LEU A 448 -3.43 14.57 12.84
CA LEU A 448 -4.48 14.60 11.82
C LEU A 448 -3.93 14.45 10.40
N VAL A 449 -2.73 14.97 10.11
CA VAL A 449 -2.01 14.69 8.84
C VAL A 449 -1.73 13.20 8.71
N ALA A 450 -1.23 12.56 9.76
CA ALA A 450 -1.00 11.11 9.74
C ALA A 450 -2.31 10.33 9.56
N LEU A 451 -3.40 10.75 10.21
CA LEU A 451 -4.73 10.16 10.02
C LEU A 451 -5.30 10.39 8.62
N THR A 452 -4.95 11.49 7.95
CA THR A 452 -5.30 11.70 6.53
C THR A 452 -4.60 10.67 5.64
N GLY A 453 -3.32 10.39 5.88
CA GLY A 453 -2.62 9.27 5.24
C GLY A 453 -3.26 7.91 5.55
N MET A 454 -3.65 7.70 6.80
CA MET A 454 -4.42 6.53 7.21
C MET A 454 -5.75 6.39 6.46
N GLY A 455 -6.47 7.49 6.30
CA GLY A 455 -7.73 7.53 5.53
C GLY A 455 -7.51 7.20 4.06
N MET A 456 -6.50 7.78 3.43
CA MET A 456 -6.13 7.47 2.05
C MET A 456 -5.85 5.96 1.87
N LEU A 457 -5.14 5.37 2.80
CA LEU A 457 -4.76 3.95 2.78
C LEU A 457 -5.81 3.02 3.43
N ALA A 458 -6.99 3.49 3.81
CA ALA A 458 -7.98 2.66 4.48
C ALA A 458 -8.54 1.55 3.56
N THR A 459 -8.59 1.78 2.26
CA THR A 459 -9.05 0.83 1.24
C THR A 459 -7.91 0.05 0.57
N THR A 460 -6.71 0.03 1.16
CA THR A 460 -5.50 -0.59 0.58
C THR A 460 -5.72 -2.02 0.12
N GLY A 461 -6.53 -2.81 0.83
CA GLY A 461 -6.83 -4.18 0.40
C GLY A 461 -7.48 -4.26 -1.00
N VAL A 462 -8.35 -3.30 -1.34
CA VAL A 462 -8.94 -3.20 -2.70
C VAL A 462 -7.93 -2.62 -3.68
N VAL A 463 -7.18 -1.59 -3.27
CA VAL A 463 -6.17 -0.93 -4.14
C VAL A 463 -5.06 -1.90 -4.55
N VAL A 464 -4.53 -2.72 -3.64
CA VAL A 464 -3.54 -3.76 -3.98
C VAL A 464 -4.16 -4.85 -4.86
N SER A 465 -5.47 -5.11 -4.68
CA SER A 465 -6.18 -6.04 -5.57
C SER A 465 -6.29 -5.51 -7.00
N GLU A 466 -6.54 -4.22 -7.13
CA GLU A 466 -6.58 -3.50 -8.40
C GLU A 466 -5.19 -3.39 -9.03
N ASP A 467 -4.17 -3.16 -8.23
CA ASP A 467 -2.78 -3.10 -8.63
C ASP A 467 -2.30 -4.41 -9.27
N THR A 468 -2.47 -5.53 -8.58
CA THR A 468 -2.09 -6.85 -9.10
C THR A 468 -3.01 -7.30 -10.27
N PHE A 469 -4.26 -6.81 -10.35
CA PHE A 469 -5.15 -7.09 -11.48
C PHE A 469 -4.53 -6.62 -12.80
N GLY A 470 -3.88 -5.46 -12.82
CA GLY A 470 -3.26 -4.89 -14.02
C GLY A 470 -2.29 -5.85 -14.71
N PRO A 471 -1.18 -6.21 -14.07
CA PRO A 471 -0.21 -7.16 -14.63
C PRO A 471 -0.79 -8.55 -14.88
N VAL A 472 -1.78 -9.01 -14.12
CA VAL A 472 -2.47 -10.28 -14.40
C VAL A 472 -3.29 -10.22 -15.69
N ALA A 473 -3.94 -9.10 -15.96
CA ALA A 473 -4.73 -8.90 -17.19
C ALA A 473 -3.81 -8.79 -18.41
N ASP A 474 -2.74 -8.02 -18.30
CA ASP A 474 -1.72 -7.82 -19.32
C ASP A 474 -1.02 -9.14 -19.68
N ASN A 475 -0.44 -9.82 -18.71
CA ASN A 475 0.16 -11.14 -18.93
C ASN A 475 -0.82 -12.21 -19.46
N ALA A 476 -2.10 -12.12 -19.12
CA ALA A 476 -3.12 -13.00 -19.69
C ALA A 476 -3.33 -12.70 -21.18
N ALA A 477 -3.24 -11.42 -21.59
CA ALA A 477 -3.27 -11.02 -22.99
C ALA A 477 -2.03 -11.52 -23.74
N GLY A 478 -0.84 -11.39 -23.18
CA GLY A 478 0.39 -11.95 -23.73
C GLY A 478 0.33 -13.48 -23.92
N ILE A 479 -0.18 -14.22 -22.94
CA ILE A 479 -0.40 -15.67 -23.07
C ILE A 479 -1.40 -15.96 -24.21
N ALA A 480 -2.46 -15.17 -24.32
CA ALA A 480 -3.46 -15.34 -25.37
C ALA A 480 -2.85 -15.11 -26.76
N GLU A 481 -2.06 -14.05 -26.95
CA GLU A 481 -1.37 -13.73 -28.19
C GLU A 481 -0.33 -14.79 -28.56
N MET A 482 0.59 -15.13 -27.65
CA MET A 482 1.60 -16.15 -27.88
C MET A 482 1.00 -17.53 -28.18
N SER A 483 -0.18 -17.87 -27.63
CA SER A 483 -0.83 -19.13 -27.93
C SER A 483 -1.38 -19.19 -29.36
N GLY A 484 -1.79 -18.05 -29.93
CA GLY A 484 -2.44 -17.96 -31.24
C GLY A 484 -3.82 -18.61 -31.28
N GLU A 485 -4.46 -18.87 -30.13
CA GLU A 485 -5.73 -19.61 -30.01
C GLU A 485 -6.94 -18.70 -29.76
N PHE A 486 -6.76 -17.38 -29.80
CA PHE A 486 -7.81 -16.41 -29.53
C PHE A 486 -8.26 -15.71 -30.81
N SER A 487 -9.58 -15.68 -31.02
CA SER A 487 -10.21 -14.96 -32.12
C SER A 487 -11.62 -14.51 -31.73
N GLY A 488 -12.19 -13.54 -32.45
CA GLY A 488 -13.54 -13.05 -32.20
C GLY A 488 -13.74 -12.45 -30.81
N GLU A 489 -14.77 -12.88 -30.08
CA GLU A 489 -15.12 -12.31 -28.75
C GLU A 489 -14.06 -12.56 -27.67
N PRO A 490 -13.46 -13.75 -27.53
CA PRO A 490 -12.34 -13.96 -26.61
C PRO A 490 -11.16 -12.99 -26.80
N ALA A 491 -10.77 -12.72 -28.03
CA ALA A 491 -9.72 -11.76 -28.33
C ALA A 491 -10.11 -10.33 -27.90
N ARG A 492 -11.37 -9.93 -28.16
CA ARG A 492 -11.87 -8.62 -27.72
C ARG A 492 -11.89 -8.48 -26.20
N ILE A 493 -12.26 -9.54 -25.47
CA ILE A 493 -12.23 -9.57 -24.01
C ILE A 493 -10.79 -9.34 -23.52
N MET A 494 -9.79 -10.00 -24.12
CA MET A 494 -8.39 -9.83 -23.73
C MET A 494 -7.90 -8.41 -23.95
N VAL A 495 -8.14 -7.83 -25.14
CA VAL A 495 -7.79 -6.43 -25.44
C VAL A 495 -8.46 -5.44 -24.47
N SER A 496 -9.73 -5.70 -24.12
CA SER A 496 -10.45 -4.85 -23.15
C SER A 496 -9.88 -4.98 -21.73
N LEU A 497 -9.51 -6.20 -21.31
CA LEU A 497 -8.91 -6.43 -20.00
C LEU A 497 -7.51 -5.82 -19.90
N ASP A 498 -6.70 -5.93 -20.96
CA ASP A 498 -5.39 -5.33 -21.05
C ASP A 498 -5.48 -3.79 -20.96
N ALA A 499 -6.32 -3.15 -21.76
CA ALA A 499 -6.52 -1.70 -21.70
C ALA A 499 -6.93 -1.22 -20.30
N VAL A 500 -7.82 -1.95 -19.61
CA VAL A 500 -8.19 -1.65 -18.23
C VAL A 500 -7.03 -1.95 -17.27
N GLY A 501 -6.27 -3.01 -17.50
CA GLY A 501 -5.09 -3.37 -16.75
C GLY A 501 -4.04 -2.26 -16.75
N ASN A 502 -3.74 -1.68 -17.90
CA ASN A 502 -2.81 -0.56 -18.03
C ASN A 502 -3.31 0.70 -17.32
N THR A 503 -4.63 0.96 -17.38
CA THR A 503 -5.23 2.07 -16.61
C THR A 503 -5.12 1.84 -15.10
N THR A 504 -5.41 0.64 -14.61
CA THR A 504 -5.33 0.31 -13.18
C THR A 504 -3.90 0.35 -12.66
N LYS A 505 -2.90 -0.13 -13.44
CA LYS A 505 -1.47 0.05 -13.11
C LYS A 505 -1.11 1.53 -12.90
N ALA A 506 -1.61 2.42 -13.74
CA ALA A 506 -1.37 3.86 -13.59
C ALA A 506 -2.09 4.44 -12.37
N VAL A 507 -3.36 4.11 -12.16
CA VAL A 507 -4.19 4.55 -11.02
C VAL A 507 -3.54 4.18 -9.69
N THR A 508 -3.09 2.93 -9.54
CA THR A 508 -2.47 2.45 -8.31
C THR A 508 -1.08 3.06 -8.08
N LYS A 509 -0.32 3.35 -9.14
CA LYS A 509 0.94 4.12 -9.04
C LYS A 509 0.69 5.55 -8.56
N GLY A 510 -0.31 6.23 -9.10
CA GLY A 510 -0.71 7.57 -8.64
C GLY A 510 -1.15 7.57 -7.17
N PHE A 511 -1.92 6.57 -6.76
CA PHE A 511 -2.31 6.35 -5.37
C PHE A 511 -1.11 6.10 -4.45
N ALA A 512 -0.17 5.21 -4.85
CA ALA A 512 1.03 4.89 -4.09
C ALA A 512 1.92 6.13 -3.88
N ILE A 513 2.13 6.95 -4.92
CA ILE A 513 2.89 8.21 -4.82
C ILE A 513 2.21 9.19 -3.86
N GLY A 514 0.90 9.40 -3.99
CA GLY A 514 0.15 10.30 -3.13
C GLY A 514 0.18 9.89 -1.66
N SER A 515 0.01 8.59 -1.38
CA SER A 515 0.08 8.05 -0.02
C SER A 515 1.48 8.12 0.57
N ALA A 516 2.53 7.87 -0.25
CA ALA A 516 3.93 7.96 0.19
C ALA A 516 4.32 9.39 0.57
N VAL A 517 3.84 10.42 -0.13
CA VAL A 517 4.09 11.83 0.23
C VAL A 517 3.52 12.13 1.62
N ILE A 518 2.28 11.74 1.89
CA ILE A 518 1.66 11.99 3.19
C ILE A 518 2.34 11.16 4.29
N ALA A 519 2.69 9.90 3.99
CA ALA A 519 3.41 9.03 4.90
C ALA A 519 4.78 9.61 5.29
N ALA A 520 5.53 10.15 4.30
CA ALA A 520 6.81 10.80 4.55
C ALA A 520 6.68 12.05 5.44
N VAL A 521 5.65 12.88 5.22
CA VAL A 521 5.38 14.05 6.08
C VAL A 521 5.03 13.61 7.50
N ALA A 522 4.19 12.59 7.66
CA ALA A 522 3.81 12.06 8.97
C ALA A 522 5.00 11.41 9.70
N LEU A 523 5.84 10.65 8.98
CA LEU A 523 7.04 10.02 9.54
C LEU A 523 8.05 11.08 9.99
N PHE A 524 8.29 12.12 9.17
CA PHE A 524 9.18 13.21 9.54
C PHE A 524 8.65 13.98 10.76
N ALA A 525 7.34 14.20 10.84
CA ALA A 525 6.70 14.78 12.02
C ALA A 525 6.90 13.91 13.28
N SER A 526 6.75 12.59 13.17
CA SER A 526 6.97 11.67 14.28
C SER A 526 8.43 11.64 14.74
N PHE A 527 9.38 11.77 13.81
CA PHE A 527 10.80 11.87 14.10
C PHE A 527 11.12 13.15 14.88
N ILE A 528 10.59 14.29 14.44
CA ILE A 528 10.76 15.58 15.17
C ILE A 528 10.16 15.50 16.57
N GLU A 529 8.97 14.92 16.73
CA GLU A 529 8.32 14.76 18.04
C GLU A 529 9.17 13.88 18.96
N THR A 530 9.72 12.79 18.44
CA THR A 530 10.60 11.88 19.17
C THR A 530 11.88 12.59 19.65
N ILE A 531 12.56 13.33 18.78
CA ILE A 531 13.76 14.10 19.16
C ILE A 531 13.41 15.17 20.19
N GLY A 532 12.32 15.84 20.02
CA GLY A 532 11.90 16.91 20.91
C GLY A 532 11.57 16.43 22.31
N SER A 533 10.90 15.29 22.43
CA SER A 533 10.62 14.67 23.73
C SER A 533 11.90 14.28 24.48
N GLU A 534 12.92 13.82 23.75
CA GLU A 534 14.20 13.40 24.33
C GLU A 534 15.12 14.55 24.73
N LEU A 535 15.15 15.60 23.96
CA LEU A 535 15.94 16.78 24.28
C LEU A 535 15.42 17.55 25.51
N ASN A 536 14.28 17.09 26.09
CA ASN A 536 13.62 17.70 27.25
C ASN A 536 13.45 19.23 27.08
N ILE A 537 13.26 19.64 25.81
CA ILE A 537 12.95 21.01 25.46
C ILE A 537 11.49 21.22 25.90
N GLY A 538 11.30 21.29 27.21
CA GLY A 538 10.03 21.42 27.90
C GLY A 538 9.31 22.75 27.61
N LYS A 539 9.09 23.05 26.33
CA LYS A 539 8.37 24.23 25.87
C LYS A 539 7.60 23.85 24.62
N THR A 540 6.34 24.19 24.64
CA THR A 540 5.34 24.21 23.57
C THR A 540 5.83 23.80 22.17
N GLY A 541 5.08 22.97 21.46
CA GLY A 541 5.42 22.37 20.15
C GLY A 541 6.02 23.31 19.08
N THR A 542 5.81 24.63 19.18
CA THR A 542 6.48 25.65 18.35
C THR A 542 7.98 25.82 18.65
N ALA A 543 8.42 25.55 19.87
CA ALA A 543 9.84 25.63 20.23
C ALA A 543 10.62 24.39 19.76
N LEU A 544 9.97 23.23 19.72
CA LEU A 544 10.47 21.98 19.14
C LEU A 544 10.80 22.13 17.64
N PHE A 545 9.88 22.67 16.86
CA PHE A 545 10.07 22.90 15.42
C PHE A 545 11.13 23.97 15.11
N ARG A 546 11.43 24.88 16.03
CA ARG A 546 12.50 25.87 15.85
C ARG A 546 13.88 25.37 16.26
N ALA A 547 13.93 24.30 17.04
CA ALA A 547 15.18 23.71 17.52
C ALA A 547 15.66 22.53 16.67
N ALA A 548 14.77 21.89 15.91
CA ALA A 548 15.07 20.86 14.91
C ALA A 548 15.29 21.50 13.52
#